data_f19e74a90ef88cd54d490629143b662d
#
_entry.id   f19e74a90ef88cd54d490629143b662d
#
_cell.length_a   1.000
_cell.length_b   1.000
_cell.length_c   1.000
_cell.angle_alpha   90.00
_cell.angle_beta   90.00
_cell.angle_gamma   90.00
#
_symmetry.space_group_name_H-M   'P 1'
#
loop_
_entity.id
_entity.type
_entity.pdbx_description
1 polymer ?
#
loop_
_entity_poly.entity_id
_entity_poly.type
_entity_poly.pdbx_seq_one_letter_code
_entity_poly.pdbx_strand_id
1 'polypeptide(L)'
;EFLYAKQAVQLGVFDYILKPVDEKELTDTLLKVKKTVERERNIKVEYDTLKRQVKESMPILRDKFLNELIQGSLIWNETGIEKRMDYLNINLNSEYYRVAAIEINRGDNEQWNDEDDLQLWKFAVSNIACEILGECFSFEMCHDDKDRICFIVCINENNHETNLFLENRLEQIISAVLKHLNLSITIGVGNAKNGLYDIAASYKESLVALKNKLTEGMNRIITYCSVEDLEIKVNPFTAWHRNQLLIHMRTSDRKEVFKLIDQIFSEIRKENLHHEILYVICVELISVCMEFIIETRLPVKEIVPNNFLNIIDEIQSKGSVNEIKEWVERIYANVMETACRYRNSRKSKLINDVKKYIQECY
;
A
#
# COMPACT_ATOMS: atom_id res chain seq x y z
N GLU A 1 -46.01 -61.43 19.12
CA GLU A 1 -44.58 -61.03 18.95
C GLU A 1 -44.34 -60.35 17.62
N PHE A 2 -44.79 -60.91 16.51
CA PHE A 2 -44.61 -60.31 15.17
C PHE A 2 -45.23 -58.89 14.99
N LEU A 3 -46.36 -58.64 15.66
CA LEU A 3 -47.03 -57.35 15.64
C LEU A 3 -46.20 -56.27 16.36
N TYR A 4 -45.54 -56.58 17.45
CA TYR A 4 -44.68 -55.67 18.21
C TYR A 4 -43.39 -55.37 17.46
N ALA A 5 -42.79 -56.35 16.78
CA ALA A 5 -41.65 -56.16 15.91
C ALA A 5 -41.96 -55.19 14.76
N LYS A 6 -43.12 -55.33 14.12
CA LYS A 6 -43.57 -54.42 13.07
C LYS A 6 -43.80 -53.00 13.57
N GLN A 7 -44.36 -52.85 14.77
CA GLN A 7 -44.53 -51.52 15.39
C GLN A 7 -43.19 -50.89 15.77
N ALA A 8 -42.23 -51.65 16.27
CA ALA A 8 -40.91 -51.16 16.60
C ALA A 8 -40.19 -50.60 15.35
N VAL A 9 -40.23 -51.32 14.24
CA VAL A 9 -39.68 -50.83 12.93
C VAL A 9 -40.38 -49.56 12.46
N GLN A 10 -41.70 -49.45 12.61
CA GLN A 10 -42.45 -48.24 12.23
C GLN A 10 -42.09 -47.01 13.11
N LEU A 11 -41.76 -47.26 14.37
CA LEU A 11 -41.33 -46.20 15.32
C LEU A 11 -39.85 -45.83 15.17
N GLY A 12 -39.10 -46.50 14.28
CA GLY A 12 -37.70 -46.19 14.01
C GLY A 12 -36.78 -46.53 15.17
N VAL A 13 -37.13 -47.54 16.00
CA VAL A 13 -36.21 -48.01 17.04
C VAL A 13 -34.99 -48.70 16.41
N PHE A 14 -33.84 -48.57 17.04
CA PHE A 14 -32.59 -49.09 16.53
C PHE A 14 -32.56 -50.61 16.41
N ASP A 15 -33.06 -51.31 17.46
CA ASP A 15 -33.21 -52.75 17.51
C ASP A 15 -34.26 -53.10 18.57
N TYR A 16 -34.70 -54.36 18.66
CA TYR A 16 -35.60 -54.86 19.72
C TYR A 16 -35.17 -56.24 20.20
N ILE A 17 -35.35 -56.51 21.47
CA ILE A 17 -34.95 -57.76 22.11
C ILE A 17 -36.19 -58.45 22.72
N LEU A 18 -36.30 -59.74 22.44
CA LEU A 18 -37.42 -60.56 22.98
C LEU A 18 -37.15 -61.09 24.40
N LYS A 19 -38.20 -61.28 25.13
CA LYS A 19 -38.13 -61.98 26.49
C LYS A 19 -38.23 -63.52 26.32
N PRO A 20 -37.38 -64.27 26.98
CA PRO A 20 -36.40 -63.92 28.02
C PRO A 20 -35.16 -63.27 27.35
N VAL A 21 -34.61 -62.17 27.93
CA VAL A 21 -33.48 -61.43 27.41
C VAL A 21 -32.23 -62.29 27.49
N ASP A 22 -31.60 -62.55 26.34
CA ASP A 22 -30.27 -63.21 26.29
C ASP A 22 -29.17 -62.09 26.47
N GLU A 23 -28.26 -62.38 27.41
CA GLU A 23 -27.18 -61.45 27.77
C GLU A 23 -26.25 -61.19 26.61
N LYS A 24 -26.01 -62.15 25.71
CA LYS A 24 -25.19 -61.97 24.51
C LYS A 24 -25.89 -61.04 23.47
N GLU A 25 -27.18 -61.28 23.20
CA GLU A 25 -27.99 -60.51 22.28
C GLU A 25 -28.09 -59.06 22.77
N LEU A 26 -28.28 -58.82 24.05
CA LEU A 26 -28.29 -57.48 24.66
C LEU A 26 -26.94 -56.81 24.49
N THR A 27 -25.83 -57.49 24.76
CA THR A 27 -24.48 -56.95 24.66
C THR A 27 -24.15 -56.60 23.22
N ASP A 28 -24.46 -57.46 22.25
CA ASP A 28 -24.22 -57.21 20.82
C ASP A 28 -25.03 -56.01 20.31
N THR A 29 -26.29 -55.89 20.74
CA THR A 29 -27.14 -54.74 20.38
C THR A 29 -26.60 -53.45 20.96
N LEU A 30 -26.18 -53.44 22.24
CA LEU A 30 -25.57 -52.28 22.86
C LEU A 30 -24.26 -51.87 22.17
N LEU A 31 -23.43 -52.83 21.74
CA LEU A 31 -22.21 -52.55 21.00
C LEU A 31 -22.50 -51.93 19.61
N LYS A 32 -23.56 -52.41 18.92
CA LYS A 32 -24.00 -51.82 17.66
C LYS A 32 -24.49 -50.39 17.87
N VAL A 33 -25.35 -50.14 18.87
CA VAL A 33 -25.82 -48.80 19.23
C VAL A 33 -24.64 -47.86 19.51
N LYS A 34 -23.71 -48.32 20.38
CA LYS A 34 -22.52 -47.56 20.72
C LYS A 34 -21.71 -47.14 19.47
N LYS A 35 -21.43 -48.10 18.58
CA LYS A 35 -20.71 -47.81 17.32
C LYS A 35 -21.45 -46.82 16.43
N THR A 36 -22.76 -46.90 16.34
CA THR A 36 -23.57 -45.97 15.51
C THR A 36 -23.57 -44.58 16.12
N VAL A 37 -23.78 -44.46 17.43
CA VAL A 37 -23.73 -43.15 18.12
C VAL A 37 -22.34 -42.53 18.05
N GLU A 38 -21.28 -43.30 18.22
CA GLU A 38 -19.91 -42.83 18.10
C GLU A 38 -19.63 -42.36 16.66
N ARG A 39 -20.10 -43.08 15.63
CA ARG A 39 -19.96 -42.69 14.25
C ARG A 39 -20.70 -41.38 13.91
N GLU A 40 -21.95 -41.27 14.34
CA GLU A 40 -22.74 -40.04 14.18
C GLU A 40 -22.11 -38.84 14.88
N ARG A 41 -21.58 -39.06 16.08
CA ARG A 41 -20.87 -38.03 16.84
C ARG A 41 -19.59 -37.57 16.11
N ASN A 42 -18.80 -38.51 15.59
CA ASN A 42 -17.58 -38.22 14.86
C ASN A 42 -17.89 -37.45 13.57
N ILE A 43 -18.90 -37.87 12.81
CA ILE A 43 -19.34 -37.13 11.60
C ILE A 43 -19.77 -35.71 11.95
N LYS A 44 -20.50 -35.52 13.05
CA LYS A 44 -20.91 -34.18 13.47
C LYS A 44 -19.73 -33.31 13.87
N VAL A 45 -18.76 -33.84 14.61
CA VAL A 45 -17.54 -33.13 15.01
C VAL A 45 -16.70 -32.75 13.77
N GLU A 46 -16.56 -33.67 12.82
CA GLU A 46 -15.86 -33.40 11.56
C GLU A 46 -16.56 -32.34 10.74
N TYR A 47 -17.88 -32.40 10.60
CA TYR A 47 -18.69 -31.41 9.93
C TYR A 47 -18.55 -30.01 10.55
N ASP A 48 -18.67 -29.94 11.89
CA ASP A 48 -18.52 -28.67 12.63
C ASP A 48 -17.10 -28.10 12.49
N THR A 49 -16.09 -28.97 12.46
CA THR A 49 -14.69 -28.56 12.23
C THR A 49 -14.49 -28.01 10.82
N LEU A 50 -14.97 -28.72 9.80
CA LEU A 50 -14.92 -28.25 8.41
C LEU A 50 -15.67 -26.94 8.21
N LYS A 51 -16.86 -26.82 8.81
CA LYS A 51 -17.65 -25.60 8.75
C LYS A 51 -16.92 -24.41 9.39
N ARG A 52 -16.21 -24.64 10.50
CA ARG A 52 -15.38 -23.61 11.14
C ARG A 52 -14.21 -23.22 10.24
N GLN A 53 -13.48 -24.17 9.66
CA GLN A 53 -12.37 -23.90 8.75
C GLN A 53 -12.81 -23.11 7.53
N VAL A 54 -13.95 -23.45 6.94
CA VAL A 54 -14.52 -22.68 5.82
C VAL A 54 -14.84 -21.25 6.25
N LYS A 55 -15.46 -21.07 7.41
CA LYS A 55 -15.81 -19.75 7.96
C LYS A 55 -14.56 -18.89 8.25
N GLU A 56 -13.50 -19.50 8.76
CA GLU A 56 -12.23 -18.83 9.03
C GLU A 56 -11.47 -18.46 7.74
N SER A 57 -11.63 -19.24 6.67
CA SER A 57 -10.99 -18.99 5.38
C SER A 57 -11.76 -17.98 4.51
N MET A 58 -13.05 -17.77 4.76
CA MET A 58 -13.89 -16.87 3.93
C MET A 58 -13.38 -15.43 3.84
N PRO A 59 -12.93 -14.78 4.95
CA PRO A 59 -12.40 -13.42 4.86
C PRO A 59 -11.19 -13.32 3.93
N ILE A 60 -10.29 -14.29 3.99
CA ILE A 60 -9.07 -14.34 3.16
C ILE A 60 -9.45 -14.49 1.66
N LEU A 61 -10.41 -15.39 1.37
CA LEU A 61 -10.88 -15.59 0.01
C LEU A 61 -11.60 -14.37 -0.54
N ARG A 62 -12.33 -13.65 0.33
CA ARG A 62 -13.02 -12.41 0.00
C ARG A 62 -12.03 -11.30 -0.32
N ASP A 63 -11.05 -11.08 0.55
CA ASP A 63 -10.01 -10.08 0.37
C ASP A 63 -9.21 -10.33 -0.92
N LYS A 64 -8.81 -11.57 -1.16
CA LYS A 64 -8.12 -11.99 -2.39
C LYS A 64 -8.96 -11.70 -3.64
N PHE A 65 -10.24 -12.04 -3.64
CA PHE A 65 -11.10 -11.78 -4.80
C PHE A 65 -11.27 -10.28 -5.06
N LEU A 66 -11.48 -9.49 -4.02
CA LEU A 66 -11.59 -8.03 -4.14
C LEU A 66 -10.28 -7.39 -4.60
N ASN A 67 -9.13 -7.92 -4.16
CA ASN A 67 -7.83 -7.48 -4.65
C ASN A 67 -7.66 -7.81 -6.14
N GLU A 68 -7.99 -9.03 -6.58
CA GLU A 68 -8.00 -9.38 -8.01
C GLU A 68 -8.94 -8.47 -8.82
N LEU A 69 -10.07 -8.06 -8.26
CA LEU A 69 -11.03 -7.13 -8.90
C LEU A 69 -10.43 -5.73 -9.07
N ILE A 70 -9.85 -5.14 -8.02
CA ILE A 70 -9.24 -3.81 -8.12
C ILE A 70 -7.98 -3.80 -8.98
N GLN A 71 -7.24 -4.90 -9.05
CA GLN A 71 -6.08 -5.05 -9.93
C GLN A 71 -6.45 -5.23 -11.41
N GLY A 72 -7.70 -5.60 -11.70
CA GLY A 72 -8.16 -5.95 -13.05
C GLY A 72 -7.56 -7.25 -13.58
N SER A 73 -7.16 -8.16 -12.68
CA SER A 73 -6.54 -9.45 -13.01
C SER A 73 -7.55 -10.61 -13.11
N LEU A 74 -8.85 -10.33 -12.95
CA LEU A 74 -9.91 -11.33 -13.05
C LEU A 74 -10.01 -11.92 -14.46
N ILE A 75 -9.88 -13.24 -14.55
CA ILE A 75 -9.96 -13.99 -15.82
C ILE A 75 -11.41 -14.49 -16.08
N TRP A 76 -12.36 -14.13 -15.23
CA TRP A 76 -13.73 -14.65 -15.26
C TRP A 76 -14.64 -13.83 -16.18
N ASN A 77 -15.63 -14.51 -16.78
CA ASN A 77 -16.75 -13.84 -17.46
C ASN A 77 -17.77 -13.30 -16.42
N GLU A 78 -18.67 -12.41 -16.83
CA GLU A 78 -19.64 -11.75 -15.93
C GLU A 78 -20.39 -12.73 -15.03
N THR A 79 -20.93 -13.80 -15.60
CA THR A 79 -21.67 -14.83 -14.85
C THR A 79 -20.78 -15.58 -13.85
N GLY A 80 -19.48 -15.65 -14.09
CA GLY A 80 -18.50 -16.23 -13.16
C GLY A 80 -18.19 -15.31 -12.00
N ILE A 81 -18.08 -14.01 -12.26
CA ILE A 81 -17.88 -12.97 -11.23
C ILE A 81 -19.08 -12.91 -10.30
N GLU A 82 -20.31 -12.83 -10.85
CA GLU A 82 -21.54 -12.77 -10.05
C GLU A 82 -21.68 -13.99 -9.12
N LYS A 83 -21.51 -15.21 -9.64
CA LYS A 83 -21.56 -16.42 -8.82
C LYS A 83 -20.49 -16.44 -7.71
N ARG A 84 -19.31 -15.89 -7.99
CA ARG A 84 -18.24 -15.83 -7.01
C ARG A 84 -18.54 -14.78 -5.93
N MET A 85 -19.11 -13.65 -6.31
CA MET A 85 -19.57 -12.61 -5.38
C MET A 85 -20.66 -13.16 -4.46
N ASP A 86 -21.66 -13.86 -5.00
CA ASP A 86 -22.71 -14.51 -4.21
C ASP A 86 -22.10 -15.51 -3.20
N TYR A 87 -21.18 -16.37 -3.65
CA TYR A 87 -20.52 -17.33 -2.79
C TYR A 87 -19.72 -16.68 -1.65
N LEU A 88 -19.07 -15.54 -1.94
CA LEU A 88 -18.25 -14.80 -0.98
C LEU A 88 -19.07 -13.78 -0.17
N ASN A 89 -20.38 -13.67 -0.37
CA ASN A 89 -21.25 -12.64 0.21
C ASN A 89 -20.71 -11.21 -0.02
N ILE A 90 -20.25 -10.92 -1.25
CA ILE A 90 -19.81 -9.60 -1.69
C ILE A 90 -21.00 -8.89 -2.31
N ASN A 91 -21.28 -7.68 -1.85
CA ASN A 91 -22.44 -6.91 -2.28
C ASN A 91 -22.01 -5.65 -3.05
N LEU A 92 -21.58 -5.84 -4.30
CA LEU A 92 -21.30 -4.76 -5.25
C LEU A 92 -22.44 -4.68 -6.28
N ASN A 93 -23.54 -4.07 -5.87
CA ASN A 93 -24.77 -4.00 -6.66
C ASN A 93 -25.15 -2.54 -6.92
N SER A 94 -24.40 -1.87 -7.79
CA SER A 94 -24.60 -0.48 -8.17
C SER A 94 -24.24 -0.25 -9.63
N GLU A 95 -24.70 0.86 -10.20
CA GLU A 95 -24.36 1.23 -11.57
C GLU A 95 -22.95 1.79 -11.66
N TYR A 96 -22.54 2.58 -10.66
CA TYR A 96 -21.24 3.21 -10.61
C TYR A 96 -20.46 2.78 -9.38
N TYR A 97 -19.14 2.70 -9.54
CA TYR A 97 -18.19 2.38 -8.47
C TYR A 97 -17.10 3.42 -8.40
N ARG A 98 -16.72 3.80 -7.20
CA ARG A 98 -15.60 4.72 -6.95
C ARG A 98 -14.65 4.10 -5.93
N VAL A 99 -13.36 4.08 -6.23
CA VAL A 99 -12.36 3.51 -5.33
C VAL A 99 -11.69 4.62 -4.53
N ALA A 100 -11.67 4.43 -3.22
CA ALA A 100 -10.90 5.23 -2.29
C ALA A 100 -9.78 4.36 -1.68
N ALA A 101 -8.53 4.75 -1.88
CA ALA A 101 -7.37 4.08 -1.31
C ALA A 101 -6.80 4.92 -0.16
N ILE A 102 -6.68 4.32 1.02
CA ILE A 102 -6.17 4.96 2.24
C ILE A 102 -4.74 4.50 2.48
N GLU A 103 -3.84 5.45 2.64
CA GLU A 103 -2.46 5.21 3.04
C GLU A 103 -2.19 5.87 4.39
N ILE A 104 -1.65 5.10 5.33
CA ILE A 104 -1.22 5.61 6.62
C ILE A 104 0.15 6.24 6.43
N ASN A 105 0.27 7.54 6.75
CA ASN A 105 1.52 8.26 6.59
C ASN A 105 2.45 7.91 7.75
N ARG A 106 3.61 7.32 7.44
CA ARG A 106 4.67 7.08 8.41
C ARG A 106 5.36 8.41 8.67
N GLY A 107 5.08 9.04 9.81
CA GLY A 107 5.85 10.19 10.29
C GLY A 107 7.14 9.73 10.97
N ASP A 108 7.99 10.69 11.40
CA ASP A 108 9.22 10.44 12.18
C ASP A 108 8.98 9.83 13.58
N ASN A 109 7.78 9.35 13.87
CA ASN A 109 7.46 8.72 15.12
C ASN A 109 8.13 7.36 15.23
N GLU A 110 9.09 7.24 16.14
CA GLU A 110 9.81 6.02 16.55
C GLU A 110 8.89 4.86 16.99
N GLN A 111 7.57 5.07 17.03
CA GLN A 111 6.56 4.09 17.46
C GLN A 111 6.25 2.99 16.41
N TRP A 112 6.91 3.01 15.25
CA TRP A 112 6.63 2.12 14.13
C TRP A 112 7.64 0.97 13.98
N ASN A 113 8.20 0.51 15.08
CA ASN A 113 9.30 -0.46 15.05
C ASN A 113 8.86 -1.92 14.86
N ASP A 114 7.54 -2.22 14.93
CA ASP A 114 7.05 -3.59 14.84
C ASP A 114 5.96 -3.73 13.76
N GLU A 115 6.03 -4.80 12.99
CA GLU A 115 5.05 -5.12 11.92
C GLU A 115 3.65 -5.38 12.53
N ASP A 116 3.62 -5.90 13.76
CA ASP A 116 2.39 -6.16 14.52
C ASP A 116 1.64 -4.85 14.86
N ASP A 117 2.36 -3.78 15.20
CA ASP A 117 1.77 -2.47 15.46
C ASP A 117 1.11 -1.88 14.21
N LEU A 118 1.72 -2.04 13.04
CA LEU A 118 1.16 -1.58 11.77
C LEU A 118 -0.17 -2.28 11.45
N GLN A 119 -0.27 -3.57 11.67
CA GLN A 119 -1.51 -4.32 11.45
C GLN A 119 -2.62 -3.87 12.41
N LEU A 120 -2.27 -3.57 13.68
CA LEU A 120 -3.22 -3.03 14.64
C LEU A 120 -3.76 -1.66 14.21
N TRP A 121 -2.88 -0.77 13.74
CA TRP A 121 -3.28 0.55 13.26
C TRP A 121 -4.16 0.48 12.02
N LYS A 122 -3.83 -0.41 11.07
CA LYS A 122 -4.68 -0.64 9.89
C LYS A 122 -6.06 -1.13 10.28
N PHE A 123 -6.14 -2.08 11.21
CA PHE A 123 -7.41 -2.57 11.74
C PHE A 123 -8.23 -1.43 12.38
N ALA A 124 -7.59 -0.59 13.20
CA ALA A 124 -8.27 0.55 13.83
C ALA A 124 -8.77 1.57 12.80
N VAL A 125 -7.95 1.93 11.81
CA VAL A 125 -8.33 2.84 10.71
C VAL A 125 -9.46 2.24 9.89
N SER A 126 -9.39 0.95 9.55
CA SER A 126 -10.45 0.24 8.82
C SER A 126 -11.78 0.28 9.55
N ASN A 127 -11.78 0.05 10.86
CA ASN A 127 -13.02 0.07 11.65
C ASN A 127 -13.66 1.46 11.66
N ILE A 128 -12.87 2.52 11.89
CA ILE A 128 -13.36 3.91 11.85
C ILE A 128 -13.93 4.23 10.45
N ALA A 129 -13.23 3.84 9.40
CA ALA A 129 -13.66 4.10 8.03
C ALA A 129 -14.93 3.31 7.68
N CYS A 130 -15.03 2.03 8.08
CA CYS A 130 -16.22 1.22 7.88
C CYS A 130 -17.45 1.78 8.61
N GLU A 131 -17.29 2.29 9.84
CA GLU A 131 -18.36 2.89 10.60
C GLU A 131 -18.89 4.14 9.91
N ILE A 132 -18.00 5.08 9.55
CA ILE A 132 -18.39 6.36 8.94
C ILE A 132 -19.00 6.19 7.53
N LEU A 133 -18.40 5.31 6.69
CA LEU A 133 -18.93 5.05 5.35
C LEU A 133 -20.21 4.24 5.39
N GLY A 134 -20.31 3.26 6.29
CA GLY A 134 -21.45 2.35 6.40
C GLY A 134 -22.76 3.02 6.79
N GLU A 135 -22.71 4.23 7.36
CA GLU A 135 -23.93 5.01 7.62
C GLU A 135 -24.65 5.45 6.35
N CYS A 136 -23.94 5.61 5.23
CA CYS A 136 -24.46 6.30 4.05
C CYS A 136 -24.23 5.58 2.73
N PHE A 137 -23.22 4.72 2.65
CA PHE A 137 -22.83 4.05 1.43
C PHE A 137 -22.76 2.53 1.61
N SER A 138 -23.13 1.79 0.57
CA SER A 138 -22.74 0.39 0.42
C SER A 138 -21.32 0.34 -0.15
N PHE A 139 -20.47 -0.51 0.40
CA PHE A 139 -19.09 -0.65 -0.03
C PHE A 139 -18.55 -2.04 0.28
N GLU A 140 -17.45 -2.37 -0.38
CA GLU A 140 -16.59 -3.49 -0.03
C GLU A 140 -15.19 -2.99 0.28
N MET A 141 -14.53 -3.62 1.24
CA MET A 141 -13.19 -3.26 1.67
C MET A 141 -12.22 -4.41 1.41
N CYS A 142 -11.02 -4.09 0.93
CA CYS A 142 -9.91 -5.02 0.77
C CYS A 142 -8.57 -4.31 1.02
N HIS A 143 -7.50 -5.12 1.04
CA HIS A 143 -6.13 -4.61 1.07
C HIS A 143 -5.46 -4.86 -0.28
N ASP A 144 -4.66 -3.91 -0.75
CA ASP A 144 -3.88 -4.09 -1.95
C ASP A 144 -2.49 -4.72 -1.68
N ASP A 145 -1.71 -4.97 -2.74
CA ASP A 145 -0.39 -5.60 -2.64
C ASP A 145 0.65 -4.79 -1.82
N LYS A 146 0.41 -3.50 -1.61
CA LYS A 146 1.19 -2.63 -0.72
C LYS A 146 0.54 -2.44 0.64
N ASP A 147 -0.47 -3.27 0.93
CA ASP A 147 -1.12 -3.32 2.24
C ASP A 147 -1.89 -2.03 2.60
N ARG A 148 -2.34 -1.26 1.56
CA ARG A 148 -3.21 -0.10 1.71
C ARG A 148 -4.66 -0.54 1.84
N ILE A 149 -5.43 0.20 2.61
CA ILE A 149 -6.86 -0.06 2.80
C ILE A 149 -7.62 0.53 1.60
N CYS A 150 -8.33 -0.31 0.86
CA CYS A 150 -9.07 0.09 -0.33
C CYS A 150 -10.57 -0.12 -0.11
N PHE A 151 -11.36 0.92 -0.38
CA PHE A 151 -12.82 0.87 -0.36
C PHE A 151 -13.36 0.97 -1.78
N ILE A 152 -14.16 -0.02 -2.18
CA ILE A 152 -14.94 0.02 -3.42
C ILE A 152 -16.33 0.53 -3.02
N VAL A 153 -16.58 1.80 -3.24
CA VAL A 153 -17.83 2.46 -2.85
C VAL A 153 -18.84 2.36 -3.98
N CYS A 154 -20.04 1.87 -3.67
CA CYS A 154 -21.18 1.80 -4.57
C CYS A 154 -21.85 3.17 -4.68
N ILE A 155 -22.02 3.67 -5.89
CA ILE A 155 -22.62 4.98 -6.19
C ILE A 155 -23.80 4.75 -7.12
N ASN A 156 -24.99 5.14 -6.67
CA ASN A 156 -26.22 4.98 -7.48
C ASN A 156 -26.33 6.04 -8.57
N GLU A 157 -25.90 7.26 -8.29
CA GLU A 157 -25.93 8.38 -9.22
C GLU A 157 -24.57 9.08 -9.24
N ASN A 158 -23.96 9.13 -10.41
CA ASN A 158 -22.70 9.86 -10.58
C ASN A 158 -22.99 11.35 -10.86
N ASN A 159 -23.33 12.08 -9.83
CA ASN A 159 -23.54 13.52 -9.87
C ASN A 159 -22.61 14.26 -8.89
N HIS A 160 -22.55 15.58 -9.03
CA HIS A 160 -21.66 16.42 -8.20
C HIS A 160 -22.01 16.33 -6.70
N GLU A 161 -23.29 16.27 -6.36
CA GLU A 161 -23.75 16.22 -4.96
C GLU A 161 -23.32 14.92 -4.28
N THR A 162 -23.51 13.77 -4.94
CA THR A 162 -23.09 12.47 -4.41
C THR A 162 -21.59 12.39 -4.25
N ASN A 163 -20.81 12.93 -5.21
CA ASN A 163 -19.36 12.97 -5.14
C ASN A 163 -18.87 13.83 -3.98
N LEU A 164 -19.43 15.03 -3.81
CA LEU A 164 -19.10 15.93 -2.70
C LEU A 164 -19.50 15.32 -1.35
N PHE A 165 -20.64 14.62 -1.30
CA PHE A 165 -21.08 13.94 -0.08
C PHE A 165 -20.11 12.83 0.33
N LEU A 166 -19.62 12.02 -0.63
CA LEU A 166 -18.60 11.02 -0.36
C LEU A 166 -17.30 11.66 0.14
N GLU A 167 -16.85 12.73 -0.50
CA GLU A 167 -15.64 13.44 -0.08
C GLU A 167 -15.76 13.98 1.35
N ASN A 168 -16.89 14.56 1.71
CA ASN A 168 -17.16 15.01 3.08
C ASN A 168 -17.09 13.85 4.10
N ARG A 169 -17.59 12.64 3.74
CA ARG A 169 -17.48 11.47 4.62
C ARG A 169 -16.03 10.99 4.75
N LEU A 170 -15.25 11.03 3.69
CA LEU A 170 -13.84 10.69 3.72
C LEU A 170 -13.02 11.70 4.55
N GLU A 171 -13.37 13.00 4.53
CA GLU A 171 -12.78 14.00 5.42
C GLU A 171 -13.07 13.75 6.91
N GLN A 172 -14.29 13.27 7.20
CA GLN A 172 -14.64 12.85 8.56
C GLN A 172 -13.78 11.67 9.03
N ILE A 173 -13.45 10.73 8.14
CA ILE A 173 -12.54 9.62 8.45
C ILE A 173 -11.16 10.17 8.84
N ILE A 174 -10.57 11.06 8.04
CA ILE A 174 -9.28 11.69 8.33
C ILE A 174 -9.31 12.37 9.70
N SER A 175 -10.35 13.17 9.94
CA SER A 175 -10.51 13.91 11.19
C SER A 175 -10.66 12.97 12.40
N ALA A 176 -11.43 11.89 12.25
CA ALA A 176 -11.64 10.90 13.31
C ALA A 176 -10.35 10.09 13.59
N VAL A 177 -9.64 9.66 12.56
CA VAL A 177 -8.36 8.95 12.71
C VAL A 177 -7.33 9.83 13.40
N LEU A 178 -7.19 11.09 12.98
CA LEU A 178 -6.28 12.03 13.62
C LEU A 178 -6.64 12.26 15.10
N LYS A 179 -7.94 12.46 15.38
CA LYS A 179 -8.42 12.75 16.73
C LYS A 179 -8.30 11.58 17.71
N HIS A 180 -8.62 10.37 17.26
CA HIS A 180 -8.72 9.19 18.13
C HIS A 180 -7.46 8.33 18.16
N LEU A 181 -6.73 8.27 17.04
CA LEU A 181 -5.54 7.45 16.90
C LEU A 181 -4.24 8.28 16.86
N ASN A 182 -4.34 9.61 16.73
CA ASN A 182 -3.21 10.51 16.49
C ASN A 182 -2.35 10.08 15.27
N LEU A 183 -3.01 9.52 14.25
CA LEU A 183 -2.40 9.09 13.01
C LEU A 183 -2.76 10.02 11.87
N SER A 184 -1.78 10.26 10.99
CA SER A 184 -1.99 10.95 9.72
C SER A 184 -2.27 9.92 8.64
N ILE A 185 -3.38 10.10 7.90
CA ILE A 185 -3.72 9.28 6.75
C ILE A 185 -3.94 10.17 5.53
N THR A 186 -3.66 9.65 4.35
CA THR A 186 -4.00 10.31 3.08
C THR A 186 -4.92 9.38 2.28
N ILE A 187 -5.95 9.95 1.69
CA ILE A 187 -6.94 9.20 0.93
C ILE A 187 -6.88 9.65 -0.53
N GLY A 188 -6.51 8.74 -1.42
CA GLY A 188 -6.62 8.96 -2.87
C GLY A 188 -7.95 8.43 -3.39
N VAL A 189 -8.65 9.22 -4.20
CA VAL A 189 -9.98 8.88 -4.70
C VAL A 189 -9.99 8.93 -6.22
N GLY A 190 -10.32 7.80 -6.86
CA GLY A 190 -10.49 7.70 -8.29
C GLY A 190 -11.83 8.29 -8.76
N ASN A 191 -12.03 8.40 -10.07
CA ASN A 191 -13.31 8.78 -10.66
C ASN A 191 -14.34 7.65 -10.56
N ALA A 192 -15.61 7.99 -10.53
CA ALA A 192 -16.68 7.03 -10.64
C ALA A 192 -16.67 6.36 -12.02
N LYS A 193 -16.75 5.03 -12.03
CA LYS A 193 -16.73 4.20 -13.25
C LYS A 193 -17.99 3.37 -13.31
N ASN A 194 -18.46 3.10 -14.53
CA ASN A 194 -19.67 2.30 -14.78
C ASN A 194 -19.28 0.81 -14.87
N GLY A 195 -19.92 -0.02 -14.05
CA GLY A 195 -19.75 -1.46 -14.07
C GLY A 195 -18.53 -2.00 -13.32
N LEU A 196 -18.58 -3.30 -13.02
CA LEU A 196 -17.58 -3.99 -12.19
C LEU A 196 -16.17 -4.04 -12.83
N TYR A 197 -16.10 -4.11 -14.16
CA TYR A 197 -14.81 -4.21 -14.87
C TYR A 197 -13.97 -2.94 -14.81
N ASP A 198 -14.64 -1.80 -14.68
CA ASP A 198 -13.96 -0.49 -14.65
C ASP A 198 -13.54 -0.07 -13.24
N ILE A 199 -13.84 -0.88 -12.21
CA ILE A 199 -13.33 -0.68 -10.83
C ILE A 199 -11.81 -0.58 -10.83
N ALA A 200 -11.13 -1.41 -11.63
CA ALA A 200 -9.67 -1.37 -11.75
C ALA A 200 -9.13 -0.03 -12.29
N ALA A 201 -9.88 0.64 -13.16
CA ALA A 201 -9.52 1.97 -13.64
C ALA A 201 -9.64 3.01 -12.53
N SER A 202 -10.76 3.00 -11.77
CA SER A 202 -10.94 3.86 -10.59
C SER A 202 -9.86 3.65 -9.53
N TYR A 203 -9.46 2.39 -9.29
CA TYR A 203 -8.36 2.07 -8.39
C TYR A 203 -7.03 2.66 -8.86
N LYS A 204 -6.65 2.48 -10.13
CA LYS A 204 -5.42 3.07 -10.69
C LYS A 204 -5.41 4.58 -10.55
N GLU A 205 -6.54 5.24 -10.81
CA GLU A 205 -6.72 6.66 -10.62
C GLU A 205 -6.55 7.08 -9.15
N SER A 206 -7.10 6.31 -8.20
CA SER A 206 -6.93 6.57 -6.77
C SER A 206 -5.45 6.48 -6.34
N LEU A 207 -4.67 5.57 -6.94
CA LEU A 207 -3.24 5.47 -6.69
C LEU A 207 -2.45 6.64 -7.29
N VAL A 208 -2.84 7.15 -8.45
CA VAL A 208 -2.26 8.37 -9.03
C VAL A 208 -2.54 9.55 -8.12
N ALA A 209 -3.77 9.68 -7.62
CA ALA A 209 -4.14 10.71 -6.66
C ALA A 209 -3.27 10.62 -5.38
N LEU A 210 -3.11 9.43 -4.80
CA LEU A 210 -2.25 9.23 -3.62
C LEU A 210 -0.80 9.66 -3.82
N LYS A 211 -0.23 9.46 -5.02
CA LYS A 211 1.15 9.88 -5.31
C LYS A 211 1.33 11.39 -5.24
N ASN A 212 0.27 12.16 -5.50
CA ASN A 212 0.32 13.61 -5.40
C ASN A 212 0.35 14.14 -3.96
N LYS A 213 0.25 13.28 -2.93
CA LYS A 213 0.50 13.67 -1.54
C LYS A 213 1.85 14.36 -1.33
N LEU A 214 2.84 14.05 -2.16
CA LEU A 214 4.17 14.66 -2.10
C LEU A 214 4.11 16.15 -2.41
N THR A 215 3.29 16.57 -3.35
CA THR A 215 3.15 17.97 -3.78
C THR A 215 2.02 18.70 -3.09
N GLU A 216 0.88 18.04 -2.89
CA GLU A 216 -0.29 18.64 -2.25
C GLU A 216 -0.24 18.57 -0.72
N GLY A 217 0.56 17.67 -0.15
CA GLY A 217 0.68 17.45 1.29
C GLY A 217 -0.13 16.24 1.76
N MET A 218 0.18 15.82 2.99
CA MET A 218 -0.45 14.68 3.66
C MET A 218 -1.70 15.10 4.44
N ASN A 219 -2.37 14.11 5.05
CA ASN A 219 -3.53 14.27 5.93
C ASN A 219 -4.71 14.95 5.25
N ARG A 220 -4.99 14.54 4.02
CA ARG A 220 -6.09 15.08 3.20
C ARG A 220 -6.62 14.06 2.20
N ILE A 221 -7.72 14.42 1.57
CA ILE A 221 -8.23 13.72 0.38
C ILE A 221 -7.59 14.36 -0.85
N ILE A 222 -7.20 13.51 -1.78
CA ILE A 222 -6.72 13.90 -3.12
C ILE A 222 -7.60 13.17 -4.12
N THR A 223 -8.32 13.89 -4.95
CA THR A 223 -9.16 13.32 -6.00
C THR A 223 -8.41 13.26 -7.31
N TYR A 224 -8.67 12.23 -8.13
CA TYR A 224 -8.02 12.13 -9.44
C TYR A 224 -8.39 13.29 -10.36
N CYS A 225 -9.63 13.80 -10.31
CA CYS A 225 -10.03 14.98 -11.07
C CYS A 225 -9.14 16.20 -10.80
N SER A 226 -8.75 16.43 -9.55
CA SER A 226 -7.85 17.55 -9.20
C SER A 226 -6.44 17.38 -9.76
N VAL A 227 -6.04 16.15 -10.05
CA VAL A 227 -4.72 15.79 -10.59
C VAL A 227 -4.70 15.79 -12.10
N GLU A 228 -5.79 15.33 -12.74
CA GLU A 228 -5.92 15.30 -14.20
C GLU A 228 -5.90 16.70 -14.83
N ASP A 229 -6.43 17.69 -14.10
CA ASP A 229 -6.45 19.10 -14.50
C ASP A 229 -5.08 19.81 -14.34
N LEU A 230 -4.08 19.14 -13.72
CA LEU A 230 -2.74 19.70 -13.60
C LEU A 230 -2.07 19.67 -14.99
N GLU A 231 -2.05 20.83 -15.67
CA GLU A 231 -1.28 20.99 -16.89
C GLU A 231 0.20 20.63 -16.64
N ILE A 232 0.83 19.94 -17.60
CA ILE A 232 2.28 19.71 -17.58
C ILE A 232 2.96 21.06 -17.80
N LYS A 233 3.16 21.77 -16.71
CA LYS A 233 3.88 23.04 -16.71
C LYS A 233 5.37 22.82 -16.99
N VAL A 234 6.05 23.88 -17.41
CA VAL A 234 7.46 23.84 -17.75
C VAL A 234 8.31 23.27 -16.62
N ASN A 235 9.19 22.32 -16.94
CA ASN A 235 10.15 21.78 -15.98
C ASN A 235 11.03 22.91 -15.41
N PRO A 236 10.99 23.18 -14.10
CA PRO A 236 11.80 24.23 -13.48
C PRO A 236 13.31 23.93 -13.51
N PHE A 237 13.69 22.66 -13.68
CA PHE A 237 15.09 22.29 -13.86
C PHE A 237 15.51 22.45 -15.32
N THR A 238 16.31 23.47 -15.61
CA THR A 238 16.75 23.82 -16.97
C THR A 238 18.24 23.48 -17.20
N ALA A 239 18.68 23.47 -18.47
CA ALA A 239 20.09 23.30 -18.79
C ALA A 239 21.00 24.35 -18.11
N TRP A 240 20.45 25.52 -17.80
CA TRP A 240 21.17 26.56 -17.04
C TRP A 240 21.44 26.08 -15.61
N HIS A 241 20.45 25.56 -14.91
CA HIS A 241 20.59 25.02 -13.54
C HIS A 241 21.61 23.89 -13.51
N ARG A 242 21.56 22.97 -14.48
CA ARG A 242 22.52 21.87 -14.62
C ARG A 242 23.96 22.41 -14.73
N ASN A 243 24.19 23.36 -15.61
CA ASN A 243 25.51 23.93 -15.81
C ASN A 243 26.01 24.68 -14.56
N GLN A 244 25.18 25.48 -13.92
CA GLN A 244 25.53 26.18 -12.68
C GLN A 244 25.90 25.25 -11.56
N LEU A 245 25.11 24.19 -11.33
CA LEU A 245 25.41 23.17 -10.33
C LEU A 245 26.78 22.55 -10.57
N LEU A 246 27.11 22.14 -11.80
CA LEU A 246 28.42 21.59 -12.13
C LEU A 246 29.57 22.61 -11.90
N ILE A 247 29.39 23.87 -12.26
CA ILE A 247 30.39 24.93 -12.04
C ILE A 247 30.64 25.09 -10.54
N HIS A 248 29.59 25.23 -9.73
CA HIS A 248 29.74 25.42 -8.28
C HIS A 248 30.26 24.16 -7.56
N MET A 249 29.94 22.96 -8.03
CA MET A 249 30.56 21.72 -7.54
C MET A 249 32.07 21.67 -7.85
N ARG A 250 32.49 22.07 -9.06
CA ARG A 250 33.91 22.14 -9.46
C ARG A 250 34.69 23.14 -8.62
N THR A 251 34.09 24.29 -8.31
CA THR A 251 34.71 25.32 -7.47
C THR A 251 34.58 25.02 -5.96
N SER A 252 33.86 23.97 -5.60
CA SER A 252 33.56 23.59 -4.19
C SER A 252 32.75 24.65 -3.44
N ASP A 253 31.94 25.44 -4.16
CA ASP A 253 31.07 26.46 -3.60
C ASP A 253 29.75 25.83 -3.13
N ARG A 254 29.78 25.27 -1.92
CA ARG A 254 28.64 24.59 -1.30
C ARG A 254 27.42 25.50 -1.12
N LYS A 255 27.66 26.80 -0.84
CA LYS A 255 26.56 27.74 -0.57
C LYS A 255 25.71 27.97 -1.81
N GLU A 256 26.34 28.22 -2.96
CA GLU A 256 25.62 28.43 -4.22
C GLU A 256 24.95 27.15 -4.73
N VAL A 257 25.56 25.97 -4.51
CA VAL A 257 24.91 24.67 -4.83
C VAL A 257 23.60 24.52 -4.07
N PHE A 258 23.59 24.71 -2.73
CA PHE A 258 22.37 24.57 -1.94
C PHE A 258 21.33 25.64 -2.22
N LYS A 259 21.76 26.85 -2.53
CA LYS A 259 20.86 27.93 -2.96
C LYS A 259 20.15 27.61 -4.28
N LEU A 260 20.86 27.02 -5.25
CA LEU A 260 20.26 26.58 -6.51
C LEU A 260 19.26 25.44 -6.29
N ILE A 261 19.60 24.45 -5.44
CA ILE A 261 18.68 23.37 -5.08
C ILE A 261 17.42 23.96 -4.41
N ASP A 262 17.60 24.90 -3.47
CA ASP A 262 16.47 25.57 -2.79
C ASP A 262 15.58 26.33 -3.77
N GLN A 263 16.14 27.02 -4.74
CA GLN A 263 15.40 27.70 -5.80
C GLN A 263 14.54 26.71 -6.60
N ILE A 264 15.13 25.63 -7.09
CA ILE A 264 14.42 24.59 -7.85
C ILE A 264 13.24 24.02 -7.03
N PHE A 265 13.49 23.63 -5.79
CA PHE A 265 12.43 23.08 -4.92
C PHE A 265 11.39 24.12 -4.51
N SER A 266 11.76 25.42 -4.44
CA SER A 266 10.80 26.48 -4.20
C SER A 266 9.85 26.71 -5.38
N GLU A 267 10.33 26.55 -6.60
CA GLU A 267 9.51 26.60 -7.82
C GLU A 267 8.57 25.41 -7.92
N ILE A 268 9.06 24.19 -7.58
CA ILE A 268 8.22 22.99 -7.49
C ILE A 268 7.02 23.22 -6.56
N ARG A 269 7.24 23.79 -5.38
CA ARG A 269 6.18 24.09 -4.42
C ARG A 269 5.20 25.16 -4.90
N LYS A 270 5.69 26.22 -5.55
CA LYS A 270 4.85 27.32 -6.04
C LYS A 270 3.92 26.88 -7.18
N GLU A 271 4.44 26.07 -8.08
CA GLU A 271 3.74 25.66 -9.28
C GLU A 271 2.81 24.45 -9.07
N ASN A 272 2.81 23.84 -7.87
CA ASN A 272 2.05 22.63 -7.55
C ASN A 272 2.18 21.56 -8.64
N LEU A 273 3.43 21.22 -9.01
CA LEU A 273 3.73 20.37 -10.13
C LEU A 273 3.25 18.93 -9.90
N HIS A 274 2.85 18.28 -10.99
CA HIS A 274 2.52 16.85 -10.96
C HIS A 274 3.70 16.02 -10.42
N HIS A 275 3.43 15.01 -9.59
CA HIS A 275 4.46 14.18 -8.94
C HIS A 275 5.47 13.56 -9.94
N GLU A 276 5.05 13.26 -11.19
CA GLU A 276 5.95 12.73 -12.22
C GLU A 276 7.06 13.71 -12.61
N ILE A 277 6.75 15.01 -12.65
CA ILE A 277 7.75 16.05 -12.92
C ILE A 277 8.75 16.14 -11.76
N LEU A 278 8.29 16.00 -10.52
CA LEU A 278 9.17 15.93 -9.35
C LEU A 278 10.17 14.77 -9.46
N TYR A 279 9.71 13.58 -9.89
CA TYR A 279 10.61 12.44 -10.12
C TYR A 279 11.65 12.73 -11.20
N VAL A 280 11.22 13.32 -12.32
CA VAL A 280 12.14 13.71 -13.42
C VAL A 280 13.21 14.67 -12.90
N ILE A 281 12.81 15.73 -12.18
CA ILE A 281 13.75 16.71 -11.61
C ILE A 281 14.74 16.05 -10.66
N CYS A 282 14.28 15.16 -9.77
CA CYS A 282 15.17 14.45 -8.85
C CYS A 282 16.17 13.56 -9.59
N VAL A 283 15.73 12.83 -10.62
CA VAL A 283 16.62 12.00 -11.46
C VAL A 283 17.64 12.88 -12.18
N GLU A 284 17.24 14.04 -12.70
CA GLU A 284 18.16 14.98 -13.35
C GLU A 284 19.17 15.57 -12.37
N LEU A 285 18.76 15.99 -11.17
CA LEU A 285 19.65 16.47 -10.11
C LEU A 285 20.69 15.41 -9.72
N ILE A 286 20.26 14.16 -9.57
CA ILE A 286 21.17 13.06 -9.26
C ILE A 286 22.11 12.75 -10.42
N SER A 287 21.62 12.85 -11.67
CA SER A 287 22.44 12.72 -12.88
C SER A 287 23.59 13.73 -12.91
N VAL A 288 23.38 14.98 -12.44
CA VAL A 288 24.43 15.99 -12.30
C VAL A 288 25.51 15.54 -11.29
N CYS A 289 25.11 14.99 -10.16
CA CYS A 289 26.06 14.41 -9.21
C CYS A 289 26.90 13.29 -9.82
N MET A 290 26.26 12.40 -10.60
CA MET A 290 26.96 11.29 -11.26
C MET A 290 27.95 11.78 -12.32
N GLU A 291 27.56 12.76 -13.11
CA GLU A 291 28.44 13.41 -14.08
C GLU A 291 29.69 13.98 -13.40
N PHE A 292 29.52 14.69 -12.29
CA PHE A 292 30.63 15.25 -11.51
C PHE A 292 31.54 14.14 -10.89
N ILE A 293 30.96 13.05 -10.38
CA ILE A 293 31.71 11.90 -9.83
C ILE A 293 32.57 11.26 -10.92
N ILE A 294 32.01 11.03 -12.11
CA ILE A 294 32.72 10.45 -13.25
C ILE A 294 33.83 11.38 -13.72
N GLU A 295 33.56 12.67 -13.89
CA GLU A 295 34.53 13.66 -14.32
C GLU A 295 35.74 13.76 -13.36
N THR A 296 35.46 13.75 -12.06
CA THR A 296 36.48 13.86 -11.03
C THR A 296 37.16 12.54 -10.66
N ARG A 297 36.70 11.43 -11.26
CA ARG A 297 37.18 10.05 -11.01
C ARG A 297 37.13 9.68 -9.52
N LEU A 298 36.05 10.07 -8.87
CA LEU A 298 35.83 9.70 -7.47
C LEU A 298 35.39 8.24 -7.35
N PRO A 299 35.64 7.56 -6.22
CA PRO A 299 35.21 6.20 -6.01
C PRO A 299 33.67 6.14 -5.79
N VAL A 300 32.97 5.70 -6.82
CA VAL A 300 31.50 5.60 -6.80
C VAL A 300 30.98 4.82 -5.60
N LYS A 301 31.66 3.72 -5.23
CA LYS A 301 31.25 2.83 -4.12
C LYS A 301 31.25 3.50 -2.74
N GLU A 302 32.08 4.53 -2.54
CA GLU A 302 32.15 5.23 -1.24
C GLU A 302 31.15 6.38 -1.13
N ILE A 303 30.66 6.88 -2.27
CA ILE A 303 29.85 8.09 -2.34
C ILE A 303 28.36 7.74 -2.46
N VAL A 304 28.11 6.70 -3.22
CA VAL A 304 26.75 6.29 -3.57
C VAL A 304 26.36 5.11 -2.68
N PRO A 305 25.41 5.29 -1.76
CA PRO A 305 24.81 4.16 -1.06
C PRO A 305 24.31 3.13 -2.06
N ASN A 306 24.26 1.87 -1.68
CA ASN A 306 23.90 0.72 -2.54
C ASN A 306 22.57 0.84 -3.32
N ASN A 307 21.80 1.89 -3.09
CA ASN A 307 20.44 2.08 -3.57
C ASN A 307 20.30 3.09 -4.73
N PHE A 308 21.39 3.48 -5.40
CA PHE A 308 21.25 4.44 -6.53
C PHE A 308 20.44 3.89 -7.71
N LEU A 309 20.26 2.58 -7.77
CA LEU A 309 19.36 1.95 -8.76
C LEU A 309 17.87 2.12 -8.43
N ASN A 310 17.56 2.51 -7.18
CA ASN A 310 16.18 2.62 -6.69
C ASN A 310 15.83 4.06 -6.29
N ILE A 311 16.26 5.05 -7.09
CA ILE A 311 15.98 6.48 -6.83
C ILE A 311 14.47 6.72 -6.66
N ILE A 312 13.66 6.08 -7.50
CA ILE A 312 12.20 6.23 -7.46
C ILE A 312 11.63 5.70 -6.15
N ASP A 313 12.10 4.54 -5.69
CA ASP A 313 11.65 3.94 -4.43
C ASP A 313 12.06 4.82 -3.23
N GLU A 314 13.29 5.37 -3.26
CA GLU A 314 13.76 6.32 -2.26
C GLU A 314 12.89 7.58 -2.20
N ILE A 315 12.57 8.17 -3.36
CA ILE A 315 11.68 9.34 -3.42
C ILE A 315 10.28 8.97 -2.90
N GLN A 316 9.75 7.81 -3.29
CA GLN A 316 8.44 7.34 -2.83
C GLN A 316 8.39 7.05 -1.33
N SER A 317 9.53 6.70 -0.72
CA SER A 317 9.62 6.50 0.73
C SER A 317 9.52 7.80 1.53
N LYS A 318 9.76 8.97 0.88
CA LYS A 318 9.66 10.28 1.53
C LYS A 318 8.22 10.74 1.61
N GLY A 319 7.90 11.42 2.69
CA GLY A 319 6.56 11.90 2.96
C GLY A 319 6.25 13.28 2.41
N SER A 320 7.27 14.06 2.02
CA SER A 320 7.09 15.44 1.59
C SER A 320 8.19 15.90 0.62
N VAL A 321 7.89 16.96 -0.14
CA VAL A 321 8.87 17.65 -1.01
C VAL A 321 10.08 18.14 -0.19
N ASN A 322 9.88 18.55 1.08
CA ASN A 322 10.98 19.00 1.93
C ASN A 322 11.93 17.85 2.29
N GLU A 323 11.42 16.68 2.64
CA GLU A 323 12.25 15.50 2.90
C GLU A 323 13.04 15.05 1.66
N ILE A 324 12.42 15.15 0.47
CA ILE A 324 13.08 14.89 -0.80
C ILE A 324 14.22 15.90 -1.02
N LYS A 325 13.95 17.20 -0.78
CA LYS A 325 14.97 18.25 -0.87
C LYS A 325 16.15 17.94 0.05
N GLU A 326 15.90 17.66 1.33
CA GLU A 326 16.94 17.33 2.31
C GLU A 326 17.75 16.09 1.91
N TRP A 327 17.07 15.10 1.32
CA TRP A 327 17.74 13.90 0.80
C TRP A 327 18.67 14.24 -0.37
N VAL A 328 18.22 15.05 -1.32
CA VAL A 328 19.05 15.56 -2.44
C VAL A 328 20.24 16.35 -1.90
N GLU A 329 20.01 17.28 -0.97
CA GLU A 329 21.06 18.10 -0.35
C GLU A 329 22.11 17.23 0.35
N ARG A 330 21.70 16.17 1.04
CA ARG A 330 22.63 15.19 1.67
C ARG A 330 23.50 14.50 0.63
N ILE A 331 22.95 14.12 -0.52
CA ILE A 331 23.73 13.51 -1.61
C ILE A 331 24.77 14.49 -2.12
N TYR A 332 24.37 15.72 -2.44
CA TYR A 332 25.29 16.77 -2.91
C TYR A 332 26.40 17.07 -1.87
N ALA A 333 26.02 17.18 -0.60
CA ALA A 333 26.97 17.39 0.49
C ALA A 333 28.04 16.28 0.55
N ASN A 334 27.61 15.04 0.46
CA ASN A 334 28.47 13.86 0.52
C ASN A 334 29.45 13.81 -0.67
N VAL A 335 28.95 14.07 -1.86
CA VAL A 335 29.72 14.13 -3.10
C VAL A 335 30.81 15.23 -3.00
N MET A 336 30.43 16.44 -2.60
CA MET A 336 31.34 17.58 -2.49
C MET A 336 32.40 17.38 -1.41
N GLU A 337 32.02 16.81 -0.24
CA GLU A 337 32.94 16.54 0.84
C GLU A 337 33.97 15.48 0.43
N THR A 338 33.53 14.42 -0.22
CA THR A 338 34.43 13.38 -0.73
C THR A 338 35.37 13.93 -1.78
N ALA A 339 34.87 14.77 -2.72
CA ALA A 339 35.70 15.43 -3.72
C ALA A 339 36.79 16.32 -3.07
N CYS A 340 36.42 17.04 -2.01
CA CYS A 340 37.39 17.88 -1.26
C CYS A 340 38.47 17.01 -0.58
N ARG A 341 38.08 15.90 0.08
CA ARG A 341 39.00 14.96 0.70
C ARG A 341 39.99 14.36 -0.31
N TYR A 342 39.50 13.91 -1.46
CA TYR A 342 40.34 13.34 -2.52
C TYR A 342 41.27 14.36 -3.16
N ARG A 343 40.82 15.59 -3.38
CA ARG A 343 41.65 16.70 -3.88
C ARG A 343 42.80 17.01 -2.93
N ASN A 344 42.55 17.08 -1.62
CA ASN A 344 43.53 17.32 -0.60
C ASN A 344 44.54 16.17 -0.47
N SER A 345 44.08 14.94 -0.52
CA SER A 345 44.94 13.75 -0.52
C SER A 345 45.90 13.70 -1.70
N ARG A 346 45.41 13.99 -2.93
CA ARG A 346 46.24 14.09 -4.13
C ARG A 346 47.27 15.21 -4.04
N LYS A 347 46.89 16.40 -3.54
CA LYS A 347 47.82 17.51 -3.32
C LYS A 347 48.90 17.14 -2.32
N SER A 348 48.56 16.52 -1.20
CA SER A 348 49.52 16.07 -0.18
C SER A 348 50.46 15.01 -0.74
N LYS A 349 49.97 14.06 -1.53
CA LYS A 349 50.83 13.06 -2.19
C LYS A 349 51.81 13.71 -3.17
N LEU A 350 51.31 14.59 -4.04
CA LEU A 350 52.14 15.32 -5.00
C LEU A 350 53.27 16.13 -4.29
N ILE A 351 52.92 16.84 -3.20
CA ILE A 351 53.88 17.62 -2.41
C ILE A 351 54.91 16.71 -1.81
N ASN A 352 54.53 15.54 -1.28
CA ASN A 352 55.46 14.57 -0.72
C ASN A 352 56.39 13.96 -1.79
N ASP A 353 55.84 13.64 -2.95
CA ASP A 353 56.61 13.10 -4.09
C ASP A 353 57.65 14.14 -4.58
N VAL A 354 57.25 15.43 -4.69
CA VAL A 354 58.14 16.54 -5.05
C VAL A 354 59.24 16.72 -3.96
N LYS A 355 58.87 16.72 -2.66
CA LYS A 355 59.83 16.80 -1.57
C LYS A 355 60.85 15.65 -1.62
N LYS A 356 60.38 14.43 -1.86
CA LYS A 356 61.25 13.25 -1.97
C LYS A 356 62.21 13.38 -3.16
N TYR A 357 61.71 13.82 -4.33
CA TYR A 357 62.54 14.06 -5.51
C TYR A 357 63.64 15.10 -5.25
N ILE A 358 63.32 16.24 -4.57
CA ILE A 358 64.29 17.24 -4.19
C ILE A 358 65.34 16.69 -3.26
N GLN A 359 64.97 15.85 -2.26
CA GLN A 359 65.90 15.23 -1.31
C GLN A 359 66.80 14.16 -1.95
N GLU A 360 66.34 13.49 -3.01
CA GLU A 360 67.09 12.45 -3.70
C GLU A 360 68.01 13.03 -4.80
N CYS A 361 67.71 14.20 -5.30
CA CYS A 361 68.45 14.81 -6.43
C CYS A 361 69.34 16.00 -6.03
N TYR A 362 69.23 16.51 -4.81
CA TYR A 362 70.00 17.63 -4.27
C TYR A 362 70.51 17.32 -2.85
#